data_2f2dce44ad4428b89baeef956fab92d7
#
_entry.id   2f2dce44ad4428b89baeef956fab92d7
#
_cell.length_a   1.000
_cell.length_b   1.000
_cell.length_c   1.000
_cell.angle_alpha   90.00
_cell.angle_beta   90.00
_cell.angle_gamma   90.00
#
_symmetry.space_group_name_H-M   'P 1'
#
loop_
_entity.id
_entity.type
_entity.pdbx_description
1 polymer ?
#
loop_
_entity_poly.entity_id
_entity_poly.type
_entity_poly.pdbx_seq_one_letter_code
_entity_poly.pdbx_strand_id
1 'polypeptide(L)'
;MLIPHLDIGASAGPGALPDDEQPVSVLVFQSSYVRTITAGRPEGLSAIRVEGDSMLPTLADGDNIIVDTDDRERLRDGIYVLRTDDAQPVKRLRVNPATKGLSIRSDSDAYPSWDDCDPATVAVIRRVVWMRRRLS
;
A
#
# COMPACT_ATOMS: atom_id res chain seq x y z
N MET A 1 -8.95 19.07 -2.00
CA MET A 1 -8.51 18.44 -0.76
C MET A 1 -7.01 18.20 -0.78
N LEU A 2 -6.34 18.45 0.33
CA LEU A 2 -4.92 18.21 0.47
C LEU A 2 -4.67 16.83 1.07
N ILE A 3 -3.84 16.03 0.40
CA ILE A 3 -3.43 14.72 0.89
C ILE A 3 -1.96 14.82 1.28
N PRO A 4 -1.61 14.61 2.55
CA PRO A 4 -0.23 14.72 2.98
C PRO A 4 0.62 13.61 2.37
N HIS A 5 1.83 13.99 1.95
CA HIS A 5 2.84 13.04 1.52
C HIS A 5 3.77 12.78 2.70
N LEU A 6 3.81 11.54 3.16
CA LEU A 6 4.59 11.16 4.31
C LEU A 6 6.03 10.83 3.92
N ASP A 7 6.96 11.11 4.81
CA ASP A 7 8.38 10.77 4.62
C ASP A 7 8.62 9.32 5.07
N ILE A 8 7.85 8.42 4.48
CA ILE A 8 8.09 6.99 4.60
C ILE A 8 8.09 6.41 3.21
N GLY A 9 9.02 5.50 2.97
CA GLY A 9 8.99 4.70 1.77
C GLY A 9 8.31 3.39 2.08
N ALA A 10 7.22 3.09 1.37
CA ALA A 10 6.65 1.76 1.43
C ALA A 10 7.56 0.84 0.63
N SER A 11 8.16 -0.12 1.30
CA SER A 11 9.12 -1.00 0.66
C SER A 11 8.42 -2.01 -0.25
N ALA A 12 8.73 -1.97 -1.54
CA ALA A 12 8.38 -3.03 -2.48
C ALA A 12 9.58 -3.94 -2.72
N GLY A 13 10.30 -4.25 -1.65
CA GLY A 13 11.50 -5.06 -1.63
C GLY A 13 12.08 -5.03 -0.22
N PRO A 14 13.23 -5.68 0.03
CA PRO A 14 13.86 -5.59 1.35
C PRO A 14 14.30 -4.15 1.61
N GLY A 15 14.04 -3.66 2.81
CA GLY A 15 14.76 -2.56 3.18
C GLY A 15 14.33 -1.39 3.96
N ALA A 16 13.41 -0.61 3.52
CA ALA A 16 13.21 0.67 4.19
C ALA A 16 12.58 0.50 5.57
N LEU A 17 13.23 1.04 6.58
CA LEU A 17 12.63 1.12 7.91
C LEU A 17 11.70 2.33 7.95
N PRO A 18 10.50 2.16 8.50
CA PRO A 18 9.62 3.30 8.71
C PRO A 18 10.18 4.14 9.85
N ASP A 19 10.64 5.33 9.51
CA ASP A 19 11.13 6.24 10.53
C ASP A 19 9.99 7.07 11.07
N ASP A 20 9.85 8.23 10.52
CA ASP A 20 8.99 9.28 11.02
C ASP A 20 7.86 9.51 10.03
N GLU A 21 6.63 9.44 10.49
CA GLU A 21 5.45 9.68 9.65
C GLU A 21 5.14 11.18 9.53
N GLN A 22 6.17 12.02 9.49
CA GLN A 22 6.01 13.45 9.33
C GLN A 22 5.70 13.80 7.87
N PRO A 23 4.71 14.66 7.63
CA PRO A 23 4.44 15.10 6.27
C PRO A 23 5.60 15.92 5.72
N VAL A 24 6.11 15.56 4.54
CA VAL A 24 7.16 16.33 3.84
C VAL A 24 6.61 17.16 2.69
N SER A 25 5.43 16.82 2.20
CA SER A 25 4.73 17.57 1.16
C SER A 25 3.26 17.21 1.16
N VAL A 26 2.49 17.84 0.26
CA VAL A 26 1.07 17.53 0.09
C VAL A 26 0.75 17.36 -1.39
N LEU A 27 -0.23 16.51 -1.67
CA LEU A 27 -0.85 16.42 -2.97
C LEU A 27 -2.21 17.09 -2.91
N VAL A 28 -2.60 17.75 -3.99
CA VAL A 28 -3.87 18.46 -4.07
C VAL A 28 -4.81 17.73 -5.00
N PHE A 29 -5.99 17.38 -4.51
CA PHE A 29 -7.04 16.74 -5.28
C PHE A 29 -8.36 17.49 -5.10
N GLN A 30 -9.21 17.44 -6.13
CA GLN A 30 -10.59 17.91 -5.97
C GLN A 30 -11.33 16.98 -5.03
N SER A 31 -12.15 17.55 -4.15
CA SER A 31 -12.91 16.76 -3.16
C SER A 31 -13.84 15.74 -3.81
N SER A 32 -14.43 16.08 -4.96
CA SER A 32 -15.27 15.15 -5.71
C SER A 32 -14.48 13.95 -6.22
N TYR A 33 -13.23 14.16 -6.63
CA TYR A 33 -12.37 13.08 -7.07
C TYR A 33 -11.96 12.16 -5.93
N VAL A 34 -11.67 12.74 -4.77
CA VAL A 34 -11.31 11.96 -3.58
C VAL A 34 -12.39 10.94 -3.22
N ARG A 35 -13.66 11.30 -3.40
CA ARG A 35 -14.78 10.39 -3.16
C ARG A 35 -14.82 9.20 -4.11
N THR A 36 -14.14 9.28 -5.23
CA THR A 36 -14.05 8.14 -6.16
C THR A 36 -12.97 7.15 -5.77
N ILE A 37 -11.98 7.57 -4.98
CA ILE A 37 -10.85 6.71 -4.61
C ILE A 37 -10.97 6.15 -3.20
N THR A 38 -11.82 6.70 -2.35
CA THR A 38 -12.09 6.11 -1.04
C THR A 38 -13.57 6.26 -0.68
N ALA A 39 -14.10 5.21 -0.07
CA ALA A 39 -15.42 5.24 0.55
C ALA A 39 -15.34 5.67 2.02
N GLY A 40 -14.14 5.74 2.59
CA GLY A 40 -13.91 6.11 3.97
C GLY A 40 -13.72 7.61 4.18
N ARG A 41 -13.14 7.96 5.30
CA ARG A 41 -12.86 9.35 5.62
C ARG A 41 -11.67 9.86 4.79
N PRO A 42 -11.78 11.03 4.16
CA PRO A 42 -10.65 11.60 3.44
C PRO A 42 -9.39 11.79 4.30
N GLU A 43 -9.57 12.00 5.60
CA GLU A 43 -8.47 12.18 6.55
C GLU A 43 -7.62 10.91 6.72
N GLY A 44 -8.15 9.75 6.34
CA GLY A 44 -7.41 8.50 6.35
C GLY A 44 -6.44 8.34 5.18
N LEU A 45 -6.46 9.24 4.21
CA LEU A 45 -5.61 9.17 3.03
C LEU A 45 -4.25 9.80 3.27
N SER A 46 -3.23 9.14 2.74
CA SER A 46 -1.86 9.65 2.73
C SER A 46 -1.19 9.24 1.43
N ALA A 47 -0.19 10.00 1.01
CA ALA A 47 0.64 9.64 -0.12
C ALA A 47 2.00 9.18 0.39
N ILE A 48 2.50 8.10 -0.17
CA ILE A 48 3.83 7.58 0.14
C ILE A 48 4.51 7.18 -1.17
N ARG A 49 5.84 7.08 -1.11
CA ARG A 49 6.64 6.66 -2.26
C ARG A 49 6.95 5.18 -2.18
N VAL A 50 6.84 4.49 -3.32
CA VAL A 50 7.24 3.10 -3.44
C VAL A 50 8.75 3.01 -3.58
N GLU A 51 9.36 2.10 -2.82
CA GLU A 51 10.78 1.79 -2.90
C GLU A 51 10.96 0.33 -3.27
N GLY A 52 11.90 0.07 -4.20
CA GLY A 52 12.18 -1.27 -4.67
C GLY A 52 11.34 -1.67 -5.87
N ASP A 53 11.46 -2.94 -6.27
CA ASP A 53 10.95 -3.43 -7.54
C ASP A 53 10.10 -4.69 -7.43
N SER A 54 9.74 -5.11 -6.22
CA SER A 54 8.99 -6.36 -6.03
C SER A 54 7.57 -6.31 -6.59
N MET A 55 7.04 -5.13 -6.86
CA MET A 55 5.69 -4.97 -7.39
C MET A 55 5.66 -4.61 -8.87
N LEU A 56 6.78 -4.74 -9.58
CA LEU A 56 6.78 -4.61 -11.03
C LEU A 56 5.93 -5.70 -11.68
N PRO A 57 5.23 -5.41 -12.75
CA PRO A 57 5.17 -4.14 -13.47
C PRO A 57 4.12 -3.15 -12.93
N THR A 58 3.39 -3.51 -11.90
CA THR A 58 2.25 -2.72 -11.39
C THR A 58 2.72 -1.43 -10.72
N LEU A 59 3.69 -1.54 -9.82
CA LEU A 59 4.28 -0.39 -9.14
C LEU A 59 5.80 -0.45 -9.33
N ALA A 60 6.40 0.69 -9.65
CA ALA A 60 7.83 0.82 -9.84
C ALA A 60 8.45 1.67 -8.74
N ASP A 61 9.74 1.51 -8.53
CA ASP A 61 10.50 2.36 -7.62
C ASP A 61 10.29 3.83 -7.98
N GLY A 62 9.99 4.64 -6.99
CA GLY A 62 9.73 6.06 -7.18
C GLY A 62 8.26 6.42 -7.46
N ASP A 63 7.39 5.44 -7.72
CA ASP A 63 5.97 5.72 -7.89
C ASP A 63 5.40 6.30 -6.60
N ASN A 64 4.46 7.24 -6.74
CA ASN A 64 3.68 7.72 -5.62
C ASN A 64 2.37 6.96 -5.55
N ILE A 65 2.01 6.51 -4.36
CA ILE A 65 0.74 5.83 -4.12
C ILE A 65 -0.04 6.59 -3.06
N ILE A 66 -1.36 6.56 -3.19
CA ILE A 66 -2.24 7.03 -2.13
C ILE A 66 -2.75 5.81 -1.39
N VAL A 67 -2.65 5.85 -0.09
CA VAL A 67 -3.04 4.78 0.81
C VAL A 67 -4.14 5.25 1.74
N ASP A 68 -5.02 4.33 2.11
CA ASP A 68 -6.12 4.57 3.02
C ASP A 68 -5.90 3.76 4.29
N THR A 69 -5.59 4.44 5.37
CA THR A 69 -5.35 3.80 6.66
C THR A 69 -6.63 3.26 7.28
N ASP A 70 -7.78 3.86 6.97
CA ASP A 70 -9.06 3.43 7.52
C ASP A 70 -9.60 2.19 6.80
N ASP A 71 -9.11 1.86 5.61
CA ASP A 71 -9.59 0.73 4.80
C ASP A 71 -8.67 -0.48 4.97
N ARG A 72 -8.76 -1.13 6.12
CA ARG A 72 -7.92 -2.29 6.45
C ARG A 72 -8.64 -3.36 7.28
N GLU A 73 -9.84 -3.09 7.76
CA GLU A 73 -10.54 -4.03 8.64
C GLU A 73 -11.21 -5.14 7.84
N ARG A 74 -11.77 -4.80 6.70
CA ARG A 74 -12.42 -5.78 5.81
C ARG A 74 -11.51 -6.03 4.62
N LEU A 75 -10.68 -7.05 4.73
CA LEU A 75 -9.73 -7.40 3.68
C LEU A 75 -10.46 -7.98 2.47
N ARG A 76 -10.01 -7.55 1.30
CA ARG A 76 -10.47 -8.03 0.00
C ARG A 76 -9.29 -7.99 -0.97
N ASP A 77 -9.44 -8.59 -2.13
CA ASP A 77 -8.38 -8.57 -3.14
C ASP A 77 -7.93 -7.15 -3.45
N GLY A 78 -6.64 -6.93 -3.47
CA GLY A 78 -6.06 -5.62 -3.75
C GLY A 78 -4.61 -5.51 -3.30
N ILE A 79 -4.10 -4.29 -3.38
CA ILE A 79 -2.73 -3.99 -2.98
C ILE A 79 -2.75 -3.28 -1.63
N TYR A 80 -1.90 -3.72 -0.73
CA TYR A 80 -1.85 -3.22 0.64
C TYR A 80 -0.42 -2.96 1.08
N VAL A 81 -0.28 -2.04 2.01
CA VAL A 81 0.96 -1.86 2.77
C VAL A 81 0.84 -2.72 4.02
N LEU A 82 1.79 -3.61 4.20
CA LEU A 82 1.89 -4.48 5.38
C LEU A 82 2.94 -3.92 6.32
N ARG A 83 2.97 -4.47 7.53
CA ARG A 83 4.06 -4.18 8.47
C ARG A 83 4.76 -5.47 8.83
N THR A 84 6.09 -5.45 8.68
CA THR A 84 6.97 -6.47 9.21
C THR A 84 7.83 -5.84 10.31
N ASP A 85 8.68 -6.62 10.96
CA ASP A 85 9.48 -6.13 12.09
C ASP A 85 10.39 -4.95 11.70
N ASP A 86 10.82 -4.92 10.44
CA ASP A 86 11.82 -3.97 9.97
C ASP A 86 11.43 -3.20 8.71
N ALA A 87 10.18 -3.34 8.23
CA ALA A 87 9.79 -2.68 6.98
C ALA A 87 8.27 -2.53 6.85
N GLN A 88 7.87 -1.75 5.85
CA GLN A 88 6.47 -1.64 5.42
C GLN A 88 6.37 -2.06 3.95
N PRO A 89 6.37 -3.37 3.66
CA PRO A 89 6.32 -3.82 2.28
C PRO A 89 4.95 -3.60 1.65
N VAL A 90 4.96 -3.33 0.35
CA VAL A 90 3.75 -3.28 -0.48
C VAL A 90 3.57 -4.65 -1.12
N LYS A 91 2.41 -5.24 -0.95
CA LYS A 91 2.12 -6.58 -1.48
C LYS A 91 0.70 -6.66 -2.01
N ARG A 92 0.49 -7.61 -2.91
CA ARG A 92 -0.85 -7.94 -3.38
C ARG A 92 -1.44 -9.00 -2.47
N LEU A 93 -2.63 -8.75 -1.97
CA LEU A 93 -3.37 -9.72 -1.17
C LEU A 93 -4.54 -10.28 -1.96
N ARG A 94 -4.78 -11.57 -1.80
CA ARG A 94 -5.98 -12.24 -2.30
C ARG A 94 -6.59 -13.04 -1.18
N VAL A 95 -7.91 -12.96 -1.07
CA VAL A 95 -8.66 -13.69 -0.04
C VAL A 95 -9.23 -14.96 -0.67
N ASN A 96 -8.90 -16.11 -0.09
CA ASN A 96 -9.49 -17.36 -0.50
C ASN A 96 -10.95 -17.39 -0.01
N PRO A 97 -11.96 -17.48 -0.90
CA PRO A 97 -13.34 -17.41 -0.47
C PRO A 97 -13.78 -18.63 0.35
N ALA A 98 -13.11 -19.76 0.22
CA ALA A 98 -13.44 -20.98 0.93
C ALA A 98 -12.82 -21.01 2.33
N THR A 99 -11.53 -20.70 2.45
CA THR A 99 -10.78 -20.82 3.71
C THR A 99 -10.66 -19.50 4.46
N LYS A 100 -10.90 -18.37 3.78
CA LYS A 100 -10.63 -17.02 4.27
C LYS A 100 -9.14 -16.73 4.50
N GLY A 101 -8.27 -17.65 4.08
CA GLY A 101 -6.83 -17.44 4.11
C GLY A 101 -6.39 -16.37 3.11
N LEU A 102 -5.24 -15.76 3.38
CA LEU A 102 -4.66 -14.74 2.52
C LEU A 102 -3.51 -15.29 1.72
N SER A 103 -3.48 -15.01 0.42
CA SER A 103 -2.27 -15.11 -0.38
C SER A 103 -1.57 -13.77 -0.36
N ILE A 104 -0.27 -13.78 -0.06
CA ILE A 104 0.58 -12.59 -0.07
C ILE A 104 1.53 -12.72 -1.24
N ARG A 105 1.42 -11.81 -2.20
CA ARG A 105 2.16 -11.91 -3.45
C ARG A 105 2.92 -10.65 -3.77
N SER A 106 4.10 -10.84 -4.34
CA SER A 106 4.80 -9.79 -5.09
C SER A 106 4.40 -9.94 -6.55
N ASP A 107 4.13 -8.81 -7.22
CA ASP A 107 3.75 -8.86 -8.64
C ASP A 107 4.94 -9.26 -9.52
N SER A 108 6.17 -9.02 -9.07
CA SER A 108 7.37 -9.49 -9.75
C SER A 108 7.64 -10.96 -9.41
N ASP A 109 7.83 -11.77 -10.44
CA ASP A 109 8.15 -13.20 -10.27
C ASP A 109 9.51 -13.46 -9.61
N ALA A 110 10.35 -12.43 -9.52
CA ALA A 110 11.65 -12.54 -8.88
C ALA A 110 11.56 -12.65 -7.35
N TYR A 111 10.39 -12.41 -6.78
CA TYR A 111 10.17 -12.38 -5.33
C TYR A 111 9.24 -13.50 -4.90
N PRO A 112 9.38 -13.99 -3.66
CA PRO A 112 8.53 -15.09 -3.18
C PRO A 112 7.10 -14.64 -2.91
N SER A 113 6.21 -15.63 -2.89
CA SER A 113 4.81 -15.47 -2.52
C SER A 113 4.45 -16.50 -1.46
N TRP A 114 3.42 -16.20 -0.68
CA TRP A 114 2.93 -17.10 0.35
C TRP A 114 1.43 -17.31 0.15
N ASP A 115 1.01 -18.56 0.23
CA ASP A 115 -0.40 -18.92 0.08
C ASP A 115 -1.03 -19.29 1.42
N ASP A 116 -2.33 -19.06 1.52
CA ASP A 116 -3.17 -19.53 2.64
C ASP A 116 -2.67 -19.11 4.02
N CYS A 117 -2.22 -17.86 4.13
CA CYS A 117 -1.80 -17.30 5.41
C CYS A 117 -3.02 -16.99 6.28
N ASP A 118 -2.87 -17.18 7.60
CA ASP A 118 -3.89 -16.79 8.55
C ASP A 118 -3.96 -15.26 8.61
N PRO A 119 -5.12 -14.64 8.33
CA PRO A 119 -5.25 -13.20 8.39
C PRO A 119 -4.86 -12.58 9.73
N ALA A 120 -5.03 -13.31 10.83
CA ALA A 120 -4.67 -12.84 12.15
C ALA A 120 -3.16 -12.66 12.34
N THR A 121 -2.34 -13.29 11.49
CA THR A 121 -0.88 -13.20 11.57
C THR A 121 -0.29 -12.16 10.65
N VAL A 122 -1.11 -11.53 9.81
CA VAL A 122 -0.65 -10.55 8.82
C VAL A 122 -1.01 -9.16 9.29
N ALA A 123 -0.01 -8.33 9.51
CA ALA A 123 -0.23 -6.95 9.95
C ALA A 123 -0.47 -6.06 8.72
N VAL A 124 -1.73 -5.83 8.41
CA VAL A 124 -2.16 -4.94 7.32
C VAL A 124 -2.39 -3.56 7.90
N ILE A 125 -1.74 -2.55 7.35
CA ILE A 125 -1.82 -1.19 7.91
C ILE A 125 -2.53 -0.20 6.99
N ARG A 126 -2.49 -0.37 5.67
CA ARG A 126 -3.09 0.56 4.72
C ARG A 126 -3.45 -0.16 3.43
N ARG A 127 -4.53 0.30 2.79
CA ARG A 127 -4.88 -0.15 1.44
C ARG A 127 -4.38 0.85 0.43
N VAL A 128 -3.77 0.37 -0.66
CA VAL A 128 -3.39 1.22 -1.79
C VAL A 128 -4.62 1.46 -2.64
N VAL A 129 -4.99 2.72 -2.82
CA VAL A 129 -6.22 3.10 -3.53
C VAL A 129 -5.97 3.86 -4.82
N TRP A 130 -4.74 4.33 -5.05
CA TRP A 130 -4.40 5.11 -6.24
C TRP A 130 -2.89 5.13 -6.43
N MET A 131 -2.45 5.33 -7.67
CA MET A 131 -1.02 5.46 -7.95
C MET A 131 -0.78 6.52 -9.03
N ARG A 132 0.40 7.12 -8.96
CA ARG A 132 0.87 8.05 -9.98
C ARG A 132 2.30 7.70 -10.33
N ARG A 133 2.57 7.62 -11.64
CA ARG A 133 3.90 7.36 -12.17
C ARG A 133 4.37 8.56 -12.96
N ARG A 134 5.58 8.99 -12.69
CA ARG A 134 6.21 10.04 -13.46
C ARG A 134 6.86 9.45 -14.71
N LEU A 135 6.53 10.02 -15.84
CA LEU A 135 7.23 9.73 -17.09
C LEU A 135 8.43 10.66 -17.19
N SER A 136 9.58 10.09 -17.33
CA SER A 136 10.81 10.86 -17.42
C SER A 136 11.67 10.42 -18.59
#